data_eee0d425abe1c196361450dc656fb6f8
#
_entry.id   eee0d425abe1c196361450dc656fb6f8
#
_cell.length_a   1.000
_cell.length_b   1.000
_cell.length_c   1.000
_cell.angle_alpha   90.00
_cell.angle_beta   90.00
_cell.angle_gamma   90.00
#
_symmetry.space_group_name_H-M   'P 1'
#
loop_
_entity.id
_entity.type
_entity.pdbx_description
1 polymer ?
#
loop_
_entity_poly.entity_id
_entity_poly.type
_entity_poly.pdbx_seq_one_letter_code
_entity_poly.pdbx_strand_id
1 'polypeptide(L)'
;MALSWNEIKDRALNFSKEWADTSNEEADAKPFLVEFFNVFGISSKRVSTFEHRVKKLDDKDGYIDLLWKGTILIEMKSRGKNLDKAYQQAKDYTHGLKQHELPKYILISDFENF
;
A
#
# COMPACT_ATOMS: atom_id res chain seq x y z
N MET A 1 -8.74 18.35 8.46
CA MET A 1 -7.66 19.24 8.89
C MET A 1 -6.34 18.52 8.81
N ALA A 2 -5.35 19.16 8.18
CA ALA A 2 -4.03 18.54 8.03
C ALA A 2 -3.28 18.53 9.37
N LEU A 3 -2.54 17.46 9.62
CA LEU A 3 -1.69 17.36 10.80
C LEU A 3 -0.43 18.21 10.62
N SER A 4 0.10 18.70 11.74
CA SER A 4 1.40 19.38 11.72
C SER A 4 2.52 18.37 11.47
N TRP A 5 3.68 18.85 11.03
CA TRP A 5 4.85 17.99 10.83
C TRP A 5 5.30 17.32 12.14
N ASN A 6 5.17 18.00 13.28
CA ASN A 6 5.52 17.39 14.56
C ASN A 6 4.60 16.24 14.91
N GLU A 7 3.30 16.37 14.67
CA GLU A 7 2.34 15.31 14.90
C GLU A 7 2.62 14.12 13.98
N ILE A 8 2.93 14.39 12.70
CA ILE A 8 3.27 13.32 11.74
C ILE A 8 4.52 12.59 12.21
N LYS A 9 5.56 13.31 12.66
CA LYS A 9 6.78 12.69 13.18
C LYS A 9 6.51 11.80 14.38
N ASP A 10 5.72 12.26 15.33
CA ASP A 10 5.38 11.48 16.52
C ASP A 10 4.60 10.23 16.16
N ARG A 11 3.62 10.35 15.27
CA ARG A 11 2.83 9.22 14.79
C ARG A 11 3.69 8.22 14.02
N ALA A 12 4.60 8.71 13.18
CA ALA A 12 5.51 7.86 12.41
C ALA A 12 6.44 7.06 13.31
N LEU A 13 6.95 7.70 14.37
CA LEU A 13 7.82 7.02 15.34
C LEU A 13 7.08 5.91 16.06
N ASN A 14 5.87 6.20 16.54
CA ASN A 14 5.03 5.20 17.19
C ASN A 14 4.66 4.06 16.25
N PHE A 15 4.32 4.39 15.01
CA PHE A 15 4.01 3.42 13.97
C PHE A 15 5.20 2.48 13.72
N SER A 16 6.40 3.02 13.58
CA SER A 16 7.59 2.21 13.31
C SER A 16 7.90 1.24 14.45
N LYS A 17 7.67 1.65 15.69
CA LYS A 17 7.85 0.80 16.86
C LYS A 17 6.79 -0.29 16.94
N GLU A 18 5.54 0.06 16.68
CA GLU A 18 4.41 -0.85 16.76
C GLU A 18 4.52 -1.98 15.74
N TRP A 19 5.02 -1.68 14.55
CA TRP A 19 5.10 -2.64 13.45
C TRP A 19 6.50 -3.24 13.25
N ALA A 20 7.42 -3.03 14.19
CA ALA A 20 8.82 -3.45 14.06
C ALA A 20 8.98 -4.96 13.83
N ASP A 21 8.13 -5.77 14.46
CA ASP A 21 8.21 -7.24 14.39
C ASP A 21 7.28 -7.86 13.35
N THR A 22 6.57 -7.05 12.59
CA THR A 22 5.59 -7.52 11.62
C THR A 22 6.28 -8.03 10.36
N SER A 23 5.86 -9.19 9.86
CA SER A 23 6.50 -9.81 8.70
C SER A 23 5.55 -10.51 7.74
N ASN A 24 4.30 -10.79 8.14
CA ASN A 24 3.36 -11.60 7.37
C ASN A 24 2.32 -10.73 6.67
N GLU A 25 2.41 -10.64 5.33
CA GLU A 25 1.52 -9.81 4.53
C GLU A 25 0.05 -10.27 4.59
N GLU A 26 -0.20 -11.56 4.63
CA GLU A 26 -1.58 -12.09 4.63
C GLU A 26 -2.35 -11.67 5.88
N ALA A 27 -1.68 -11.70 7.01
CA ALA A 27 -2.31 -11.37 8.28
C ALA A 27 -2.36 -9.86 8.54
N ASP A 28 -1.32 -9.13 8.14
CA ASP A 28 -1.04 -7.81 8.69
C ASP A 28 -1.05 -6.67 7.66
N ALA A 29 -1.11 -6.96 6.35
CA ALA A 29 -1.02 -5.91 5.32
C ALA A 29 -2.11 -4.85 5.48
N LYS A 30 -3.37 -5.27 5.62
CA LYS A 30 -4.47 -4.32 5.71
C LYS A 30 -4.41 -3.44 6.96
N PRO A 31 -4.28 -3.99 8.18
CA PRO A 31 -4.14 -3.13 9.36
C PRO A 31 -2.90 -2.25 9.31
N PHE A 32 -1.78 -2.76 8.78
CA PHE A 32 -0.57 -1.96 8.59
C PHE A 32 -0.86 -0.74 7.69
N LEU A 33 -1.55 -0.94 6.58
CA LEU A 33 -1.85 0.15 5.65
C LEU A 33 -2.83 1.16 6.24
N VAL A 34 -3.83 0.70 7.00
CA VAL A 34 -4.76 1.60 7.71
C VAL A 34 -3.97 2.50 8.66
N GLU A 35 -3.09 1.93 9.46
CA GLU A 35 -2.27 2.67 10.41
C GLU A 35 -1.26 3.58 9.70
N PHE A 36 -0.70 3.13 8.57
CA PHE A 36 0.22 3.94 7.78
C PHE A 36 -0.42 5.26 7.35
N PHE A 37 -1.64 5.20 6.81
CA PHE A 37 -2.34 6.42 6.42
C PHE A 37 -2.74 7.27 7.62
N ASN A 38 -3.00 6.64 8.77
CA ASN A 38 -3.31 7.34 10.01
C ASN A 38 -2.15 8.22 10.48
N VAL A 39 -0.91 7.84 10.18
CA VAL A 39 0.27 8.67 10.48
C VAL A 39 0.11 10.06 9.88
N PHE A 40 -0.48 10.14 8.71
CA PHE A 40 -0.69 11.40 7.98
C PHE A 40 -2.08 12.01 8.21
N GLY A 41 -2.86 11.42 9.10
CA GLY A 41 -4.21 11.90 9.37
C GLY A 41 -5.24 11.54 8.31
N ILE A 42 -4.95 10.53 7.49
CA ILE A 42 -5.83 10.10 6.41
C ILE A 42 -6.61 8.87 6.88
N SER A 43 -7.95 8.97 6.88
CA SER A 43 -8.79 7.85 7.29
C SER A 43 -8.91 6.82 6.16
N SER A 44 -9.11 5.56 6.53
CA SER A 44 -9.30 4.47 5.57
C SER A 44 -10.51 4.69 4.66
N LYS A 45 -11.48 5.50 5.07
CA LYS A 45 -12.65 5.84 4.24
C LYS A 45 -12.29 6.68 3.02
N ARG A 46 -11.19 7.44 3.07
CA ARG A 46 -10.73 8.26 1.95
C ARG A 46 -9.95 7.42 0.93
N VAL A 47 -9.35 6.32 1.38
CA VAL A 47 -8.60 5.41 0.52
C VAL A 47 -9.60 4.45 -0.13
N SER A 48 -9.60 4.40 -1.45
CA SER A 48 -10.75 3.82 -2.15
C SER A 48 -10.91 2.32 -1.98
N THR A 49 -9.85 1.51 -2.08
CA THR A 49 -10.07 0.07 -2.19
C THR A 49 -8.88 -0.75 -1.66
N PHE A 50 -9.17 -1.64 -0.70
CA PHE A 50 -8.27 -2.71 -0.30
C PHE A 50 -8.56 -3.95 -1.15
N GLU A 51 -7.52 -4.72 -1.48
CA GLU A 51 -7.64 -5.95 -2.25
C GLU A 51 -8.42 -5.77 -3.56
N HIS A 52 -8.08 -4.71 -4.29
CA HIS A 52 -8.75 -4.39 -5.56
C HIS A 52 -8.40 -5.43 -6.63
N ARG A 53 -9.45 -6.06 -7.21
CA ARG A 53 -9.26 -7.06 -8.26
C ARG A 53 -9.03 -6.40 -9.60
N VAL A 54 -8.05 -6.89 -10.35
CA VAL A 54 -7.73 -6.41 -11.71
C VAL A 54 -7.52 -7.58 -12.65
N LYS A 55 -7.72 -7.35 -13.94
CA LYS A 55 -7.32 -8.28 -15.01
C LYS A 55 -5.88 -7.99 -15.40
N LYS A 56 -5.01 -9.00 -15.33
CA LYS A 56 -3.64 -8.89 -15.78
C LYS A 56 -3.55 -9.11 -17.29
N LEU A 57 -2.38 -8.86 -17.86
CA LEU A 57 -2.13 -9.05 -19.30
C LEU A 57 -2.40 -10.48 -19.77
N ASP A 58 -2.24 -11.48 -18.91
CA ASP A 58 -2.50 -12.88 -19.22
C ASP A 58 -3.96 -13.30 -19.01
N ASP A 59 -4.88 -12.34 -18.83
CA ASP A 59 -6.30 -12.54 -18.57
C ASP A 59 -6.62 -13.20 -17.22
N LYS A 60 -5.63 -13.42 -16.36
CA LYS A 60 -5.86 -13.93 -15.01
C LYS A 60 -6.16 -12.80 -14.07
N ASP A 61 -6.92 -13.11 -13.00
CA ASP A 61 -7.20 -12.13 -11.97
C ASP A 61 -5.95 -11.88 -11.12
N GLY A 62 -5.71 -10.62 -10.80
CA GLY A 62 -4.74 -10.20 -9.81
C GLY A 62 -5.43 -9.34 -8.76
N TYR A 63 -4.79 -9.15 -7.62
CA TYR A 63 -5.32 -8.36 -6.53
C TYR A 63 -4.28 -7.34 -6.07
N ILE A 64 -4.69 -6.08 -6.09
CA ILE A 64 -3.89 -4.97 -5.58
C ILE A 64 -4.21 -4.82 -4.10
N ASP A 65 -3.21 -4.81 -3.23
CA ASP A 65 -3.42 -4.73 -1.78
C ASP A 65 -4.14 -3.44 -1.38
N LEU A 66 -3.74 -2.32 -1.99
CA LEU A 66 -4.42 -1.05 -1.80
C LEU A 66 -4.35 -0.22 -3.07
N LEU A 67 -5.50 0.28 -3.51
CA LEU A 67 -5.58 1.22 -4.62
C LEU A 67 -6.36 2.47 -4.18
N TRP A 68 -5.68 3.60 -4.17
CA TRP A 68 -6.29 4.92 -4.07
C TRP A 68 -6.29 5.49 -5.48
N LYS A 69 -7.43 5.36 -6.16
CA LYS A 69 -7.58 5.67 -7.58
C LYS A 69 -7.05 7.07 -7.91
N GLY A 70 -6.21 7.14 -8.93
CA GLY A 70 -5.60 8.40 -9.37
C GLY A 70 -4.46 8.90 -8.49
N THR A 71 -4.13 8.20 -7.41
CA THR A 71 -3.16 8.66 -6.42
C THR A 71 -2.02 7.67 -6.19
N ILE A 72 -2.30 6.54 -5.53
CA ILE A 72 -1.24 5.60 -5.16
C ILE A 72 -1.74 4.16 -5.19
N LEU A 73 -0.88 3.28 -5.69
CA LEU A 73 -1.03 1.83 -5.62
C LEU A 73 0.02 1.31 -4.63
N ILE A 74 -0.39 0.48 -3.68
CA ILE A 74 0.51 -0.11 -2.70
C ILE A 74 0.45 -1.62 -2.78
N GLU A 75 1.60 -2.27 -2.89
CA GLU A 75 1.77 -3.71 -2.79
C GLU A 75 2.60 -4.04 -1.56
N MET A 76 2.09 -4.95 -0.74
CA MET A 76 2.79 -5.43 0.45
C MET A 76 3.35 -6.81 0.17
N LYS A 77 4.53 -7.08 0.72
CA LYS A 77 5.16 -8.39 0.69
C LYS A 77 5.60 -8.76 2.08
N SER A 78 5.66 -10.05 2.35
CA SER A 78 6.24 -10.54 3.59
C SER A 78 7.72 -10.22 3.63
N ARG A 79 8.25 -10.00 4.83
CA ARG A 79 9.64 -9.64 5.05
C ARG A 79 10.56 -10.67 4.39
N GLY A 80 11.59 -10.20 3.69
CA GLY A 80 12.55 -11.05 3.00
C GLY A 80 12.22 -11.38 1.54
N LYS A 81 11.07 -10.92 1.03
CA LYS A 81 10.71 -11.12 -0.37
C LYS A 81 11.41 -10.11 -1.28
N ASN A 82 11.49 -10.44 -2.57
CA ASN A 82 12.13 -9.57 -3.56
C ASN A 82 11.19 -8.41 -3.92
N LEU A 83 11.56 -7.19 -3.50
CA LEU A 83 10.75 -6.00 -3.76
C LEU A 83 10.79 -5.55 -5.23
N ASP A 84 11.86 -5.85 -5.96
CA ASP A 84 11.91 -5.54 -7.40
C ASP A 84 10.88 -6.35 -8.17
N LYS A 85 10.71 -7.62 -7.83
CA LYS A 85 9.66 -8.46 -8.43
C LYS A 85 8.27 -7.94 -8.06
N ALA A 86 8.09 -7.48 -6.83
CA ALA A 86 6.85 -6.90 -6.38
C ALA A 86 6.50 -5.64 -7.18
N TYR A 87 7.49 -4.82 -7.47
CA TYR A 87 7.32 -3.62 -8.29
C TYR A 87 6.87 -3.98 -9.71
N GLN A 88 7.51 -4.97 -10.35
CA GLN A 88 7.12 -5.42 -11.67
C GLN A 88 5.69 -5.96 -11.67
N GLN A 89 5.30 -6.69 -10.63
CA GLN A 89 3.94 -7.19 -10.46
C GLN A 89 2.94 -6.03 -10.34
N ALA A 90 3.29 -5.00 -9.56
CA ALA A 90 2.44 -3.82 -9.40
C ALA A 90 2.26 -3.07 -10.72
N LYS A 91 3.33 -2.92 -11.50
CA LYS A 91 3.26 -2.32 -12.84
C LYS A 91 2.35 -3.13 -13.76
N ASP A 92 2.45 -4.46 -13.70
CA ASP A 92 1.61 -5.36 -14.49
C ASP A 92 0.13 -5.15 -14.17
N TYR A 93 -0.21 -4.98 -12.91
CA TYR A 93 -1.58 -4.72 -12.47
C TYR A 93 -2.14 -3.44 -13.06
N THR A 94 -1.32 -2.42 -13.33
CA THR A 94 -1.82 -1.15 -13.89
C THR A 94 -2.46 -1.32 -15.27
N HIS A 95 -2.09 -2.35 -16.01
CA HIS A 95 -2.68 -2.64 -17.32
C HIS A 95 -4.17 -3.01 -17.23
N GLY A 96 -4.61 -3.48 -16.06
CA GLY A 96 -6.02 -3.81 -15.81
C GLY A 96 -6.84 -2.66 -15.28
N LEU A 97 -6.25 -1.47 -15.09
CA LEU A 97 -6.93 -0.31 -14.55
C LEU A 97 -7.42 0.60 -15.68
N LYS A 98 -8.55 1.26 -15.43
CA LYS A 98 -9.05 2.32 -16.33
C LYS A 98 -8.15 3.55 -16.19
N GLN A 99 -8.12 4.39 -17.24
CA GLN A 99 -7.24 5.55 -17.25
C GLN A 99 -7.39 6.45 -16.03
N HIS A 100 -8.62 6.71 -15.59
CA HIS A 100 -8.88 7.56 -14.44
C HIS A 100 -8.49 6.92 -13.10
N GLU A 101 -8.24 5.59 -13.09
CA GLU A 101 -7.84 4.84 -11.91
C GLU A 101 -6.32 4.76 -11.75
N LEU A 102 -5.56 5.07 -12.81
CA LEU A 102 -4.11 4.91 -12.81
C LEU A 102 -3.48 5.76 -11.71
N PRO A 103 -2.65 5.15 -10.85
CA PRO A 103 -2.01 5.87 -9.77
C PRO A 103 -0.85 6.74 -10.28
N LYS A 104 -0.57 7.82 -9.55
CA LYS A 104 0.62 8.65 -9.78
C LYS A 104 1.86 8.01 -9.17
N TYR A 105 1.68 7.20 -8.12
CA TYR A 105 2.77 6.59 -7.36
C TYR A 105 2.52 5.12 -7.15
N ILE A 106 3.59 4.35 -7.11
CA ILE A 106 3.58 2.94 -6.72
C ILE A 106 4.50 2.81 -5.50
N LEU A 107 3.96 2.26 -4.42
CA LEU A 107 4.71 2.01 -3.19
C LEU A 107 4.75 0.51 -2.93
N ILE A 108 5.95 -0.01 -2.71
CA ILE A 108 6.16 -1.41 -2.37
C ILE A 108 6.77 -1.46 -0.98
N SER A 109 6.27 -2.33 -0.12
CA SER A 109 6.80 -2.45 1.23
C SER A 109 6.78 -3.89 1.72
N ASP A 110 7.73 -4.21 2.60
CA ASP A 110 7.78 -5.47 3.33
C ASP A 110 7.69 -5.24 4.85
N PHE A 111 7.04 -4.15 5.27
CA PHE A 111 6.92 -3.67 6.65
C PHE A 111 8.19 -2.99 7.19
N GLU A 112 9.34 -3.23 6.60
CA GLU A 112 10.62 -2.64 7.00
C GLU A 112 11.15 -1.69 5.95
N ASN A 113 11.12 -2.13 4.68
CA ASN A 113 11.59 -1.35 3.54
C ASN A 113 10.41 -0.83 2.72
N PHE A 114 10.61 0.32 2.12
CA PHE A 114 9.62 0.95 1.27
C PHE A 114 10.24 1.37 -0.06
#